data_e14109ceb00fa31866611f6b7d76a2ff
#
_entry.id   e14109ceb00fa31866611f6b7d76a2ff
#
_cell.length_a   1.000
_cell.length_b   1.000
_cell.length_c   1.000
_cell.angle_alpha   90.00
_cell.angle_beta   90.00
_cell.angle_gamma   90.00
#
_symmetry.space_group_name_H-M   'P 1'
#
loop_
_entity.id
_entity.type
_entity.pdbx_description
1 polymer ?
#
loop_
_entity_poly.entity_id
_entity_poly.type
_entity_poly.pdbx_seq_one_letter_code
_entity_poly.pdbx_strand_id
1 'polypeptide(L)'
;MNERNELPEIFQLTAEQQAELEKLADALHAKCVEFEAPVMITICIGNDGDGWSAGEANYFNGYRTPEAMALARTIIDKNITSQMQLLTMGFGR
;
A
#
# COMPACT_ATOMS: atom_id res chain seq x y z
N MET A 1 27.15 -5.06 2.65
CA MET A 1 26.06 -5.60 3.38
C MET A 1 24.80 -4.76 3.28
N ASN A 2 23.72 -5.40 3.11
CA ASN A 2 22.45 -4.74 2.95
C ASN A 2 21.78 -4.57 4.31
N GLU A 3 21.36 -3.36 4.61
CA GLU A 3 20.69 -3.11 5.88
C GLU A 3 19.42 -3.92 6.05
N ARG A 4 18.76 -4.29 4.95
CA ARG A 4 17.59 -5.14 5.04
C ARG A 4 17.83 -6.42 5.79
N ASN A 5 19.06 -6.93 5.72
CA ASN A 5 19.38 -8.18 6.41
C ASN A 5 19.36 -8.03 7.91
N GLU A 6 19.36 -6.81 8.39
CA GLU A 6 19.36 -6.52 9.81
C GLU A 6 17.98 -6.21 10.35
N LEU A 7 17.01 -6.00 9.46
CA LEU A 7 15.65 -5.65 9.86
C LEU A 7 14.76 -6.89 9.81
N PRO A 8 13.99 -7.13 10.85
CA PRO A 8 13.11 -8.29 10.85
C PRO A 8 11.97 -8.09 9.86
N GLU A 9 11.59 -9.15 9.18
CA GLU A 9 10.42 -9.10 8.32
C GLU A 9 9.15 -9.17 9.15
N ILE A 10 9.24 -9.82 10.31
CA ILE A 10 8.10 -9.93 11.22
C ILE A 10 8.13 -8.73 12.15
N PHE A 11 7.05 -7.96 12.11
CA PHE A 11 6.99 -6.76 12.93
C PHE A 11 5.55 -6.31 13.10
N GLN A 12 5.35 -5.40 14.03
CA GLN A 12 4.04 -4.80 14.25
C GLN A 12 4.26 -3.38 14.77
N LEU A 13 3.72 -2.42 14.07
CA LEU A 13 3.81 -1.03 14.52
C LEU A 13 2.87 -0.82 15.71
N THR A 14 3.26 0.08 16.60
CA THR A 14 2.40 0.42 17.73
C THR A 14 1.21 1.25 17.27
N ALA A 15 0.18 1.31 18.10
CA ALA A 15 -0.99 2.12 17.77
C ALA A 15 -0.62 3.59 17.58
N GLU A 16 0.33 4.08 18.37
CA GLU A 16 0.78 5.46 18.25
C GLU A 16 1.49 5.71 16.94
N GLN A 17 2.35 4.77 16.54
CA GLN A 17 3.05 4.88 15.25
C GLN A 17 2.08 4.87 14.10
N GLN A 18 1.08 3.99 14.17
CA GLN A 18 0.06 3.90 13.12
C GLN A 18 -0.73 5.20 13.01
N ALA A 19 -1.12 5.77 14.15
CA ALA A 19 -1.90 7.00 14.16
C ALA A 19 -1.11 8.16 13.57
N GLU A 20 0.18 8.22 13.86
CA GLU A 20 1.03 9.29 13.34
C GLU A 20 1.17 9.18 11.82
N LEU A 21 1.39 7.97 11.34
CA LEU A 21 1.51 7.74 9.89
C LEU A 21 0.20 8.04 9.17
N GLU A 22 -0.91 7.63 9.77
CA GLU A 22 -2.23 7.89 9.18
C GLU A 22 -2.49 9.37 9.02
N LYS A 23 -2.12 10.14 10.04
CA LYS A 23 -2.30 11.59 10.01
C LYS A 23 -1.52 12.22 8.86
N LEU A 24 -0.27 11.78 8.68
CA LEU A 24 0.56 12.31 7.61
C LEU A 24 0.05 11.87 6.23
N ALA A 25 -0.40 10.62 6.14
CA ALA A 25 -0.94 10.11 4.88
C ALA A 25 -2.22 10.86 4.49
N ASP A 26 -3.08 11.14 5.46
CA ASP A 26 -4.31 11.88 5.20
C ASP A 26 -4.00 13.28 4.69
N ALA A 27 -3.01 13.95 5.27
CA ALA A 27 -2.64 15.29 4.85
C ALA A 27 -2.09 15.28 3.43
N LEU A 28 -1.26 14.30 3.11
CA LEU A 28 -0.69 14.18 1.76
C LEU A 28 -1.80 13.85 0.75
N HIS A 29 -2.69 12.94 1.12
CA HIS A 29 -3.78 12.56 0.25
C HIS A 29 -4.66 13.77 -0.09
N ALA A 30 -5.02 14.55 0.93
CA ALA A 30 -5.86 15.73 0.71
C ALA A 30 -5.19 16.72 -0.24
N LYS A 31 -3.89 16.89 -0.11
CA LYS A 31 -3.16 17.81 -0.98
C LYS A 31 -3.11 17.29 -2.42
N CYS A 32 -2.97 15.99 -2.58
CA CYS A 32 -2.98 15.41 -3.92
C CYS A 32 -4.35 15.56 -4.58
N VAL A 33 -5.42 15.40 -3.81
CA VAL A 33 -6.76 15.60 -4.33
C VAL A 33 -6.94 17.06 -4.78
N GLU A 34 -6.45 17.99 -3.98
CA GLU A 34 -6.52 19.41 -4.31
C GLU A 34 -5.84 19.70 -5.65
N PHE A 35 -4.69 19.09 -5.88
CA PHE A 35 -3.92 19.30 -7.10
C PHE A 35 -4.35 18.38 -8.24
N GLU A 36 -5.31 17.52 -8.00
CA GLU A 36 -5.77 16.51 -8.96
C GLU A 36 -4.62 15.61 -9.39
N ALA A 37 -3.74 15.29 -8.45
CA ALA A 37 -2.62 14.40 -8.69
C ALA A 37 -3.02 12.99 -8.23
N PRO A 38 -3.10 12.03 -9.14
CA PRO A 38 -3.42 10.66 -8.74
C PRO A 38 -2.42 10.19 -7.69
N VAL A 39 -2.91 9.52 -6.67
CA VAL A 39 -2.07 9.10 -5.56
C VAL A 39 -2.59 7.79 -4.98
N MET A 40 -1.67 6.97 -4.53
CA MET A 40 -1.99 5.77 -3.79
C MET A 40 -1.03 5.69 -2.62
N ILE A 41 -1.56 5.61 -1.41
CA ILE A 41 -0.75 5.51 -0.20
C ILE A 41 -1.20 4.26 0.55
N THR A 42 -0.29 3.33 0.73
CA THR A 42 -0.55 2.12 1.50
C THR A 42 0.67 1.85 2.37
N ILE A 43 0.43 1.64 3.65
CA ILE A 43 1.51 1.44 4.61
C ILE A 43 1.33 0.06 5.25
N CYS A 44 2.35 -0.77 5.14
CA CYS A 44 2.33 -2.06 5.82
C CYS A 44 2.60 -1.82 7.30
N ILE A 45 1.63 -2.10 8.14
CA ILE A 45 1.73 -1.83 9.58
C ILE A 45 2.13 -3.07 10.37
N GLY A 46 2.16 -4.21 9.75
CA GLY A 46 2.58 -5.42 10.43
C GLY A 46 2.73 -6.60 9.50
N ASN A 47 3.52 -7.55 9.91
CA ASN A 47 3.75 -8.79 9.18
C ASN A 47 4.07 -9.85 10.22
N ASP A 48 3.22 -10.88 10.30
CA ASP A 48 3.40 -11.94 11.30
C ASP A 48 4.09 -13.18 10.73
N GLY A 49 4.57 -13.09 9.51
CA GLY A 49 5.24 -14.22 8.86
C GLY A 49 4.32 -15.01 7.95
N ASP A 50 3.03 -15.00 8.22
CA ASP A 50 2.04 -15.68 7.39
C ASP A 50 1.31 -14.70 6.49
N GLY A 51 1.33 -13.44 6.82
CA GLY A 51 0.69 -12.42 6.05
C GLY A 51 1.01 -11.04 6.58
N TRP A 52 0.68 -10.07 5.80
CA TRP A 52 0.91 -8.67 6.17
C TRP A 52 -0.43 -7.97 6.32
N SER A 53 -0.41 -6.88 7.07
CA SER A 53 -1.60 -6.06 7.22
C SER A 53 -1.27 -4.62 6.82
N ALA A 54 -2.20 -4.01 6.14
CA ALA A 54 -2.08 -2.62 5.75
C ALA A 54 -2.89 -1.77 6.70
N GLY A 55 -2.39 -0.59 6.96
CA GLY A 55 -3.16 0.41 7.64
C GLY A 55 -4.16 1.00 6.67
N GLU A 56 -4.64 2.19 6.97
CA GLU A 56 -5.55 2.86 6.09
C GLU A 56 -4.88 3.11 4.75
N ALA A 57 -5.59 2.77 3.68
CA ALA A 57 -5.09 2.98 2.34
C ALA A 57 -5.86 4.12 1.70
N ASN A 58 -5.17 5.19 1.42
CA ASN A 58 -5.76 6.36 0.77
C ASN A 58 -5.51 6.29 -0.73
N TYR A 59 -6.56 6.45 -1.50
CA TYR A 59 -6.44 6.34 -2.94
C TYR A 59 -7.32 7.40 -3.61
N PHE A 60 -6.72 8.18 -4.47
CA PHE A 60 -7.43 9.13 -5.30
C PHE A 60 -7.19 8.76 -6.76
N ASN A 61 -8.26 8.44 -7.45
CA ASN A 61 -8.21 8.00 -8.83
C ASN A 61 -8.69 9.12 -9.74
N GLY A 62 -7.81 10.07 -10.00
CA GLY A 62 -8.12 11.14 -10.91
C GLY A 62 -8.07 10.68 -12.37
N TYR A 63 -8.53 11.54 -13.25
CA TYR A 63 -8.55 11.17 -14.67
C TYR A 63 -7.16 10.97 -15.28
N ARG A 64 -6.12 11.38 -14.56
CA ARG A 64 -4.73 11.21 -15.00
C ARG A 64 -4.07 9.95 -14.44
N THR A 65 -4.84 9.09 -13.83
CA THR A 65 -4.27 7.93 -13.14
C THR A 65 -3.64 6.94 -14.12
N PRO A 66 -2.35 6.61 -13.94
CA PRO A 66 -1.74 5.58 -14.78
C PRO A 66 -2.39 4.22 -14.52
N GLU A 67 -2.48 3.42 -15.57
CA GLU A 67 -3.07 2.08 -15.47
C GLU A 67 -2.34 1.23 -14.45
N ALA A 68 -1.01 1.36 -14.40
CA ALA A 68 -0.22 0.58 -13.44
C ALA A 68 -0.61 0.88 -11.99
N MET A 69 -0.96 2.13 -11.71
CA MET A 69 -1.36 2.52 -10.37
C MET A 69 -2.71 1.90 -10.00
N ALA A 70 -3.64 1.90 -10.94
CA ALA A 70 -4.95 1.30 -10.70
C ALA A 70 -4.81 -0.21 -10.47
N LEU A 71 -3.92 -0.85 -11.21
CA LEU A 71 -3.65 -2.27 -11.05
C LEU A 71 -3.02 -2.54 -9.67
N ALA A 72 -2.07 -1.70 -9.27
CA ALA A 72 -1.42 -1.85 -7.97
C ALA A 72 -2.45 -1.72 -6.85
N ARG A 73 -3.39 -0.80 -6.99
CA ARG A 73 -4.45 -0.63 -5.99
C ARG A 73 -5.29 -1.90 -5.87
N THR A 74 -5.60 -2.52 -7.00
CA THR A 74 -6.38 -3.74 -7.00
C THR A 74 -5.64 -4.87 -6.30
N ILE A 75 -4.33 -4.97 -6.55
CA ILE A 75 -3.51 -6.00 -5.92
C ILE A 75 -3.51 -5.82 -4.40
N ILE A 76 -3.34 -4.58 -3.95
CA ILE A 76 -3.33 -4.29 -2.52
C ILE A 76 -4.69 -4.58 -1.87
N ASP A 77 -5.77 -4.14 -2.49
CA ASP A 77 -7.11 -4.31 -1.94
C ASP A 77 -7.49 -5.78 -1.80
N LYS A 78 -7.04 -6.60 -2.73
CA LYS A 78 -7.37 -8.02 -2.71
C LYS A 78 -6.31 -8.85 -2.00
N ASN A 79 -5.28 -8.19 -1.48
CA ASN A 79 -4.21 -8.87 -0.76
C ASN A 79 -3.61 -10.01 -1.58
N ILE A 80 -3.37 -9.74 -2.86
CA ILE A 80 -2.81 -10.74 -3.76
C ILE A 80 -1.31 -10.84 -3.47
N THR A 81 -0.88 -12.05 -3.13
CA THR A 81 0.49 -12.26 -2.70
C THR A 81 1.28 -13.22 -3.59
N SER A 82 0.64 -13.79 -4.60
CA SER A 82 1.32 -14.74 -5.45
C SER A 82 1.07 -14.45 -6.92
N GLN A 83 2.03 -14.88 -7.73
CA GLN A 83 1.91 -14.75 -9.17
C GLN A 83 0.73 -15.57 -9.69
N MET A 84 0.49 -16.71 -9.07
CA MET A 84 -0.63 -17.57 -9.47
C MET A 84 -1.96 -16.83 -9.31
N GLN A 85 -2.12 -16.11 -8.22
CA GLN A 85 -3.34 -15.34 -8.01
C GLN A 85 -3.50 -14.25 -9.07
N LEU A 86 -2.38 -13.60 -9.43
CA LEU A 86 -2.40 -12.58 -10.47
C LEU A 86 -2.84 -13.17 -11.80
N LEU A 87 -2.31 -14.33 -12.15
CA LEU A 87 -2.67 -14.99 -13.41
C LEU A 87 -4.14 -15.38 -13.42
N THR A 88 -4.62 -15.90 -12.30
CA THR A 88 -6.03 -16.30 -12.18
C THR A 88 -6.95 -15.12 -12.38
N MET A 89 -6.52 -13.92 -11.99
CA MET A 89 -7.31 -12.72 -12.16
C MET A 89 -7.08 -12.02 -13.49
N GLY A 90 -6.19 -12.57 -14.33
CA GLY A 90 -5.96 -12.03 -15.66
C GLY A 90 -5.00 -10.88 -15.72
N PHE A 91 -4.20 -10.67 -14.69
CA PHE A 91 -3.26 -9.55 -14.64
C PHE A 91 -1.87 -9.89 -15.13
N GLY A 92 -1.57 -11.15 -15.32
CA GLY A 92 -0.21 -11.58 -15.63
C GLY A 92 0.09 -11.78 -17.10
N ARG A 93 -0.53 -11.05 -17.97
CA ARG A 93 -0.36 -11.25 -19.41
C ARG A 93 0.82 -10.55 -20.00
#